data_b4f57e8c74afdcb1709e0bb183830aec
#
_entry.id   b4f57e8c74afdcb1709e0bb183830aec
#
_cell.length_a   1.000
_cell.length_b   1.000
_cell.length_c   1.000
_cell.angle_alpha   90.00
_cell.angle_beta   90.00
_cell.angle_gamma   90.00
#
_symmetry.space_group_name_H-M   'P 1'
#
loop_
_entity.id
_entity.type
_entity.pdbx_description
1 polymer ?
#
loop_
_entity_poly.entity_id
_entity_poly.type
_entity_poly.pdbx_seq_one_letter_code
_entity_poly.pdbx_strand_id
1 'polypeptide(L)'
;KFKVKLDCSSISPDGTDFRLTKPDGQPLAIESFTANCDNNYEATQMTIKLFKPLSKNGKYFLYSKVGNDGNTLLNKCGFPMNEFDTIQLNVTGCFNAIYEMENVTIEEDQNPVIEWSADTSSYPDYLFQEWQIFRKDPGQAQYQKVGTVFNQYKYDFKDNQIGFIKVDQDSYEYRVDMKLNDDMQGATNSIASVLLERSNGMVPIIDPDTIPVDLIWNQYNGWAVDSYTVFLQEKIGGTWMGEWIHDHVASPQNPVLAPDTTYRMFLELAPGEYRVCIRTTDPVDTQYTAYSNCLPIIINTPPYPDTVVVPNFITPNGDNVNDGFIIQNIDDYEDLSQLTIYNRWGDRVWQSEYLYDNANPWRGTNQNGTKLADGVYMYTLELVNASDDYEYSVNGTVTIMDAQ
;
A
#
# COMPACT_ATOMS: atom_id res chain seq x y z
N LYS A 1 32.81 -10.99 -41.34
CA LYS A 1 33.70 -11.28 -42.50
C LYS A 1 33.51 -10.21 -43.55
N PHE A 2 34.65 -9.70 -44.07
CA PHE A 2 34.66 -8.69 -45.13
C PHE A 2 34.69 -9.35 -46.51
N LYS A 3 34.09 -8.70 -47.49
CA LYS A 3 34.10 -9.15 -48.89
C LYS A 3 35.43 -8.88 -49.58
N VAL A 4 36.20 -7.93 -49.06
CA VAL A 4 37.51 -7.56 -49.53
C VAL A 4 38.56 -7.80 -48.45
N LYS A 5 39.79 -8.03 -48.82
CA LYS A 5 40.86 -8.14 -47.87
C LYS A 5 41.20 -6.77 -47.30
N LEU A 6 41.36 -6.72 -45.98
CA LEU A 6 41.77 -5.57 -45.21
C LEU A 6 43.29 -5.57 -44.99
N ASP A 7 43.87 -4.41 -44.96
CA ASP A 7 45.22 -4.21 -44.51
C ASP A 7 45.28 -4.23 -42.98
N CYS A 8 45.98 -5.21 -42.42
CA CYS A 8 46.09 -5.38 -40.98
C CYS A 8 46.83 -4.21 -40.29
N SER A 9 47.65 -3.44 -40.98
CA SER A 9 48.32 -2.29 -40.40
C SER A 9 47.42 -1.10 -40.13
N SER A 10 46.22 -1.11 -40.73
CA SER A 10 45.17 -0.07 -40.54
C SER A 10 44.19 -0.38 -39.41
N ILE A 11 44.40 -1.42 -38.64
CA ILE A 11 43.50 -1.83 -37.57
C ILE A 11 44.01 -1.27 -36.27
N SER A 12 43.28 -0.38 -35.65
CA SER A 12 43.53 0.13 -34.29
C SER A 12 43.26 -0.95 -33.25
N PRO A 13 44.28 -1.44 -32.52
CA PRO A 13 44.09 -2.57 -31.56
C PRO A 13 43.17 -2.24 -30.40
N ASP A 14 42.99 -0.96 -30.10
CA ASP A 14 42.09 -0.44 -29.02
C ASP A 14 40.62 -0.36 -29.44
N GLY A 15 40.27 -0.81 -30.65
CA GLY A 15 38.91 -0.83 -31.14
C GLY A 15 38.33 0.51 -31.55
N THR A 16 39.18 1.57 -31.66
CA THR A 16 38.71 2.92 -31.95
C THR A 16 38.24 3.14 -33.38
N ASP A 17 38.53 2.22 -34.34
CA ASP A 17 38.00 2.23 -35.70
C ASP A 17 36.49 2.01 -35.78
N PHE A 18 35.82 1.62 -34.69
CA PHE A 18 34.42 1.30 -34.68
C PHE A 18 33.69 1.89 -33.47
N ARG A 19 32.40 2.09 -33.67
CA ARG A 19 31.44 2.37 -32.64
C ARG A 19 30.32 1.33 -32.71
N LEU A 20 30.06 0.64 -31.60
CA LEU A 20 28.92 -0.26 -31.47
C LEU A 20 27.81 0.42 -30.69
N THR A 21 26.59 0.32 -31.18
CA THR A 21 25.40 0.84 -30.48
C THR A 21 24.40 -0.27 -30.16
N LYS A 22 23.75 -0.14 -29.05
CA LYS A 22 22.61 -0.97 -28.60
C LYS A 22 21.37 -0.71 -29.45
N PRO A 23 20.32 -1.55 -29.34
CA PRO A 23 19.04 -1.31 -30.00
C PRO A 23 18.35 0.03 -29.66
N ASP A 24 18.65 0.58 -28.47
CA ASP A 24 18.17 1.89 -28.00
C ASP A 24 19.07 3.07 -28.45
N GLY A 25 20.10 2.79 -29.25
CA GLY A 25 21.04 3.79 -29.74
C GLY A 25 22.19 4.15 -28.80
N GLN A 26 22.20 3.63 -27.58
CA GLN A 26 23.29 3.87 -26.62
C GLN A 26 24.58 3.17 -27.05
N PRO A 27 25.78 3.79 -26.86
CA PRO A 27 27.04 3.16 -27.19
C PRO A 27 27.37 2.00 -26.25
N LEU A 28 28.04 0.98 -26.84
CA LEU A 28 28.65 -0.12 -26.11
C LEU A 28 30.15 0.01 -26.18
N ALA A 29 30.83 -0.18 -25.05
CA ALA A 29 32.27 -0.17 -24.98
C ALA A 29 32.85 -1.45 -25.61
N ILE A 30 33.79 -1.24 -26.54
CA ILE A 30 34.59 -2.29 -27.17
C ILE A 30 35.87 -2.41 -26.38
N GLU A 31 36.25 -3.63 -25.98
CA GLU A 31 37.49 -3.89 -25.25
C GLU A 31 38.66 -3.96 -26.21
N SER A 32 38.51 -4.70 -27.29
CA SER A 32 39.61 -4.88 -28.26
C SER A 32 39.11 -5.41 -29.60
N PHE A 33 39.96 -5.21 -30.62
CA PHE A 33 39.85 -5.85 -31.91
C PHE A 33 41.05 -6.76 -32.16
N THR A 34 40.78 -7.90 -32.78
CA THR A 34 41.81 -8.78 -33.29
C THR A 34 41.47 -9.23 -34.70
N ALA A 35 42.42 -9.27 -35.58
CA ALA A 35 42.27 -9.79 -36.92
C ALA A 35 43.22 -10.99 -37.14
N ASN A 36 42.77 -11.98 -37.85
CA ASN A 36 43.58 -13.10 -38.28
C ASN A 36 44.29 -12.68 -39.56
N CYS A 37 45.46 -12.05 -39.40
CA CYS A 37 46.28 -11.57 -40.49
C CYS A 37 47.09 -12.73 -41.10
N ASP A 38 47.05 -12.82 -42.44
CA ASP A 38 47.91 -13.77 -43.17
C ASP A 38 49.36 -13.26 -43.30
N ASN A 39 50.21 -14.03 -43.94
CA ASN A 39 51.63 -13.70 -44.14
C ASN A 39 51.84 -12.43 -45.01
N ASN A 40 50.81 -11.92 -45.65
CA ASN A 40 50.82 -10.68 -46.43
C ASN A 40 50.21 -9.50 -45.68
N TYR A 41 50.03 -9.62 -44.36
CA TYR A 41 49.35 -8.64 -43.50
C TYR A 41 47.93 -8.31 -43.98
N GLU A 42 47.20 -9.32 -44.46
CA GLU A 42 45.83 -9.15 -44.94
C GLU A 42 44.86 -9.98 -44.10
N ALA A 43 43.69 -9.44 -43.82
CA ALA A 43 42.63 -10.14 -43.14
C ALA A 43 41.27 -10.01 -43.85
N THR A 44 40.45 -11.06 -43.75
CA THR A 44 39.06 -11.06 -44.21
C THR A 44 38.08 -11.23 -43.05
N GLN A 45 38.61 -11.39 -41.85
CA GLN A 45 37.82 -11.61 -40.64
C GLN A 45 38.47 -10.89 -39.45
N MET A 46 37.60 -10.24 -38.67
CA MET A 46 37.95 -9.62 -37.40
C MET A 46 37.11 -10.18 -36.28
N THR A 47 37.65 -10.21 -35.10
CA THR A 47 36.94 -10.53 -33.85
C THR A 47 36.90 -9.27 -33.00
N ILE A 48 35.69 -8.94 -32.53
CA ILE A 48 35.42 -7.83 -31.62
C ILE A 48 35.23 -8.43 -30.24
N LYS A 49 36.00 -7.98 -29.26
CA LYS A 49 35.81 -8.32 -27.86
C LYS A 49 35.13 -7.15 -27.15
N LEU A 50 34.08 -7.42 -26.41
CA LEU A 50 33.34 -6.42 -25.65
C LEU A 50 33.71 -6.52 -24.17
N PHE A 51 33.75 -5.39 -23.46
CA PHE A 51 33.89 -5.38 -22.00
C PHE A 51 32.80 -6.15 -21.30
N LYS A 52 31.58 -6.13 -21.86
CA LYS A 52 30.41 -6.82 -21.34
C LYS A 52 29.72 -7.59 -22.45
N PRO A 53 29.14 -8.78 -22.17
CA PRO A 53 28.38 -9.53 -23.16
C PRO A 53 27.10 -8.76 -23.55
N LEU A 54 26.58 -9.08 -24.73
CA LEU A 54 25.29 -8.55 -25.19
C LEU A 54 24.17 -9.21 -24.39
N SER A 55 23.33 -8.41 -23.73
CA SER A 55 22.28 -8.86 -22.82
C SER A 55 20.85 -8.67 -23.35
N LYS A 56 20.68 -8.00 -24.49
CA LYS A 56 19.38 -7.74 -25.09
C LYS A 56 19.27 -8.28 -26.51
N ASN A 57 18.11 -8.86 -26.83
CA ASN A 57 17.75 -9.15 -28.20
C ASN A 57 17.50 -7.83 -28.96
N GLY A 58 17.87 -7.82 -30.23
CA GLY A 58 17.59 -6.66 -31.06
C GLY A 58 18.64 -6.40 -32.12
N LYS A 59 18.53 -5.23 -32.74
CA LYS A 59 19.42 -4.77 -33.78
C LYS A 59 20.49 -3.89 -33.20
N TYR A 60 21.73 -4.38 -33.22
CA TYR A 60 22.92 -3.61 -32.87
C TYR A 60 23.54 -3.10 -34.17
N PHE A 61 24.14 -1.92 -34.09
CA PHE A 61 24.78 -1.32 -35.26
C PHE A 61 26.24 -1.03 -34.96
N LEU A 62 27.10 -1.60 -35.78
CA LEU A 62 28.53 -1.33 -35.77
C LEU A 62 28.84 -0.33 -36.87
N TYR A 63 29.31 0.84 -36.48
CA TYR A 63 29.67 1.92 -37.38
C TYR A 63 31.19 2.01 -37.50
N SER A 64 31.70 2.15 -38.73
CA SER A 64 33.09 2.54 -38.94
C SER A 64 33.30 4.01 -38.60
N LYS A 65 34.45 4.32 -38.04
CA LYS A 65 34.86 5.68 -37.78
C LYS A 65 36.39 5.80 -37.89
N VAL A 66 36.89 7.03 -37.90
CA VAL A 66 38.34 7.29 -37.82
C VAL A 66 38.82 6.89 -36.44
N GLY A 67 39.78 5.98 -36.37
CA GLY A 67 40.42 5.50 -35.14
C GLY A 67 41.44 6.48 -34.58
N ASN A 68 42.06 6.11 -33.45
CA ASN A 68 43.14 6.90 -32.82
C ASN A 68 44.40 6.91 -33.67
N ASP A 69 44.55 6.01 -34.64
CA ASP A 69 45.62 5.94 -35.62
C ASP A 69 45.43 6.93 -36.79
N GLY A 70 44.27 7.64 -36.82
CA GLY A 70 44.01 8.70 -37.78
C GLY A 70 43.44 8.20 -39.11
N ASN A 71 43.06 6.93 -39.22
CA ASN A 71 42.42 6.38 -40.42
C ASN A 71 41.18 5.53 -40.06
N THR A 72 40.37 5.17 -41.05
CA THR A 72 39.45 4.06 -41.00
C THR A 72 40.16 2.80 -41.50
N LEU A 73 39.54 1.63 -41.42
CA LEU A 73 40.09 0.43 -42.01
C LEU A 73 40.43 0.62 -43.49
N LEU A 74 41.59 0.24 -43.90
CA LEU A 74 42.05 0.29 -45.29
C LEU A 74 41.89 -1.09 -45.95
N ASN A 75 41.57 -1.09 -47.22
CA ASN A 75 41.71 -2.29 -48.03
C ASN A 75 43.18 -2.44 -48.50
N LYS A 76 43.51 -3.60 -49.07
CA LYS A 76 44.82 -3.92 -49.64
C LYS A 76 45.40 -2.88 -50.60
N CYS A 77 44.55 -2.06 -51.27
CA CYS A 77 44.96 -1.03 -52.17
C CYS A 77 45.14 0.35 -51.49
N GLY A 78 45.01 0.42 -50.16
CA GLY A 78 45.08 1.65 -49.40
C GLY A 78 43.81 2.53 -49.44
N PHE A 79 42.71 2.03 -49.97
CA PHE A 79 41.46 2.78 -49.96
C PHE A 79 40.77 2.60 -48.58
N PRO A 80 40.37 3.71 -47.92
CA PRO A 80 39.68 3.67 -46.64
C PRO A 80 38.22 3.20 -46.78
N MET A 81 37.72 2.54 -45.72
CA MET A 81 36.33 2.34 -45.51
C MET A 81 35.66 3.71 -45.31
N ASN A 82 34.45 3.90 -45.83
CA ASN A 82 33.73 5.16 -45.60
C ASN A 82 33.42 5.27 -44.09
N GLU A 83 33.55 6.48 -43.57
CA GLU A 83 33.11 6.79 -42.20
C GLU A 83 31.58 6.62 -42.11
N PHE A 84 31.12 5.99 -41.02
CA PHE A 84 29.74 5.62 -40.79
C PHE A 84 29.18 4.48 -41.67
N ASP A 85 30.00 3.76 -42.43
CA ASP A 85 29.57 2.48 -42.97
C ASP A 85 29.06 1.59 -41.83
N THR A 86 27.85 1.02 -42.04
CA THR A 86 27.10 0.38 -40.96
C THR A 86 26.94 -1.11 -41.20
N ILE A 87 27.24 -1.90 -40.20
CA ILE A 87 26.95 -3.34 -40.13
C ILE A 87 25.84 -3.55 -39.10
N GLN A 88 24.70 -4.03 -39.54
CA GLN A 88 23.63 -4.44 -38.66
C GLN A 88 23.91 -5.86 -38.13
N LEU A 89 23.93 -6.00 -36.82
CA LEU A 89 24.01 -7.27 -36.11
C LEU A 89 22.65 -7.57 -35.51
N ASN A 90 22.03 -8.66 -35.93
CA ASN A 90 20.80 -9.14 -35.33
C ASN A 90 21.19 -10.10 -34.20
N VAL A 91 20.96 -9.69 -32.97
CA VAL A 91 21.22 -10.48 -31.78
C VAL A 91 19.92 -11.13 -31.34
N THR A 92 19.93 -12.44 -31.25
CA THR A 92 18.82 -13.28 -30.79
C THR A 92 19.35 -14.31 -29.79
N GLY A 93 18.49 -14.76 -28.88
CA GLY A 93 18.90 -15.71 -27.86
C GLY A 93 19.61 -15.05 -26.67
N CYS A 94 19.48 -13.72 -26.50
CA CYS A 94 19.77 -13.10 -25.23
C CYS A 94 18.76 -13.54 -24.20
N PHE A 95 19.18 -13.59 -22.94
CA PHE A 95 18.34 -14.05 -21.86
C PHE A 95 17.18 -13.08 -21.64
N ASN A 96 15.97 -13.63 -21.68
CA ASN A 96 14.79 -12.95 -21.16
C ASN A 96 14.56 -13.54 -19.77
N ALA A 97 14.97 -12.84 -18.75
CA ALA A 97 14.71 -13.25 -17.38
C ALA A 97 13.19 -13.34 -17.17
N ILE A 98 12.73 -14.46 -16.61
CA ILE A 98 11.33 -14.69 -16.26
C ILE A 98 11.23 -14.49 -14.76
N TYR A 99 10.47 -13.48 -14.35
CA TYR A 99 10.20 -13.17 -12.96
C TYR A 99 8.92 -12.34 -12.86
N GLU A 100 8.21 -12.50 -11.78
CA GLU A 100 6.94 -11.81 -11.54
C GLU A 100 6.72 -11.53 -10.06
N MET A 101 5.88 -10.54 -9.79
CA MET A 101 5.40 -10.26 -8.43
C MET A 101 4.37 -11.32 -8.04
N GLU A 102 4.53 -11.85 -6.84
CA GLU A 102 3.63 -12.84 -6.27
C GLU A 102 2.71 -12.21 -5.23
N ASN A 103 3.26 -11.39 -4.34
CA ASN A 103 2.50 -10.91 -3.19
C ASN A 103 2.96 -9.53 -2.72
N VAL A 104 2.02 -8.75 -2.18
CA VAL A 104 2.26 -7.60 -1.31
C VAL A 104 1.34 -7.74 -0.11
N THR A 105 1.91 -7.91 1.06
CA THR A 105 1.20 -8.11 2.32
C THR A 105 1.65 -7.10 3.37
N ILE A 106 0.82 -6.84 4.38
CA ILE A 106 1.20 -6.01 5.53
C ILE A 106 1.61 -6.93 6.68
N GLU A 107 2.87 -6.87 7.09
CA GLU A 107 3.39 -7.65 8.19
C GLU A 107 3.28 -6.88 9.51
N GLU A 108 2.74 -7.55 10.55
CA GLU A 108 2.59 -7.00 11.90
C GLU A 108 1.87 -5.63 11.94
N ASP A 109 0.96 -5.38 10.99
CA ASP A 109 0.20 -4.13 10.88
C ASP A 109 1.09 -2.86 10.73
N GLN A 110 2.28 -3.01 10.20
CA GLN A 110 3.26 -1.91 10.13
C GLN A 110 3.93 -1.75 8.78
N ASN A 111 4.38 -2.85 8.17
CA ASN A 111 5.27 -2.76 7.02
C ASN A 111 4.79 -3.62 5.85
N PRO A 112 4.79 -3.06 4.64
CA PRO A 112 4.61 -3.86 3.44
C PRO A 112 5.78 -4.84 3.25
N VAL A 113 5.44 -6.09 2.99
CA VAL A 113 6.38 -7.13 2.54
C VAL A 113 6.03 -7.47 1.11
N ILE A 114 7.02 -7.41 0.25
CA ILE A 114 6.94 -7.63 -1.18
C ILE A 114 7.60 -8.97 -1.48
N GLU A 115 6.90 -9.85 -2.16
CA GLU A 115 7.40 -11.15 -2.57
C GLU A 115 7.31 -11.31 -4.08
N TRP A 116 8.31 -11.95 -4.68
CA TRP A 116 8.37 -12.24 -6.10
C TRP A 116 8.98 -13.60 -6.35
N SER A 117 8.83 -14.11 -7.56
CA SER A 117 9.47 -15.34 -8.03
C SER A 117 10.36 -15.06 -9.23
N ALA A 118 11.29 -15.95 -9.49
CA ALA A 118 12.11 -15.92 -10.69
C ALA A 118 12.52 -17.30 -11.15
N ASP A 119 12.44 -17.53 -12.46
CA ASP A 119 13.04 -18.69 -13.09
C ASP A 119 14.54 -18.45 -13.30
N THR A 120 15.37 -18.97 -12.38
CA THR A 120 16.82 -18.83 -12.44
C THR A 120 17.44 -19.54 -13.64
N SER A 121 16.72 -20.48 -14.28
CA SER A 121 17.17 -21.09 -15.54
C SER A 121 17.05 -20.14 -16.72
N SER A 122 16.29 -19.09 -16.61
CA SER A 122 16.04 -18.10 -17.66
C SER A 122 17.21 -17.13 -17.89
N TYR A 123 18.18 -17.08 -16.98
CA TYR A 123 19.38 -16.24 -17.07
C TYR A 123 20.57 -16.86 -16.34
N PRO A 124 21.82 -16.63 -16.79
CA PRO A 124 23.01 -17.08 -16.08
C PRO A 124 23.28 -16.27 -14.82
N ASP A 125 23.66 -16.94 -13.74
CA ASP A 125 23.93 -16.33 -12.43
C ASP A 125 24.94 -15.18 -12.48
N TYR A 126 25.99 -15.31 -13.30
CA TYR A 126 27.04 -14.31 -13.41
C TYR A 126 26.60 -13.00 -14.08
N LEU A 127 25.41 -12.95 -14.67
CA LEU A 127 24.81 -11.73 -15.23
C LEU A 127 23.97 -10.98 -14.22
N PHE A 128 23.47 -11.64 -13.18
CA PHE A 128 22.66 -11.01 -12.17
C PHE A 128 23.46 -9.96 -11.40
N GLN A 129 22.88 -8.80 -11.20
CA GLN A 129 23.44 -7.73 -10.38
C GLN A 129 22.59 -7.43 -9.16
N GLU A 130 21.34 -7.13 -9.36
CA GLU A 130 20.45 -6.73 -8.27
C GLU A 130 18.97 -6.83 -8.67
N TRP A 131 18.11 -7.03 -7.67
CA TRP A 131 16.71 -6.69 -7.71
C TRP A 131 16.55 -5.24 -7.27
N GLN A 132 15.74 -4.47 -7.96
CA GLN A 132 15.38 -3.11 -7.61
C GLN A 132 13.91 -3.06 -7.27
N ILE A 133 13.59 -2.63 -6.05
CA ILE A 133 12.23 -2.53 -5.57
C ILE A 133 11.76 -1.08 -5.73
N PHE A 134 10.62 -0.93 -6.36
CA PHE A 134 10.00 0.36 -6.62
C PHE A 134 8.64 0.43 -5.96
N ARG A 135 8.32 1.59 -5.39
CA ARG A 135 7.04 1.92 -4.79
C ARG A 135 6.44 3.13 -5.49
N LYS A 136 5.14 3.09 -5.70
CA LYS A 136 4.33 4.23 -6.09
C LYS A 136 3.49 4.64 -4.89
N ASP A 137 3.74 5.84 -4.39
CA ASP A 137 3.03 6.40 -3.26
C ASP A 137 1.62 6.87 -3.69
N PRO A 138 0.64 6.94 -2.78
CA PRO A 138 -0.70 7.40 -3.07
C PRO A 138 -0.71 8.76 -3.76
N GLY A 139 -1.51 8.88 -4.82
CA GLY A 139 -1.62 10.12 -5.60
C GLY A 139 -0.40 10.44 -6.48
N GLN A 140 0.66 9.64 -6.46
CA GLN A 140 1.82 9.82 -7.34
C GLN A 140 1.65 9.06 -8.65
N ALA A 141 2.13 9.64 -9.76
CA ALA A 141 2.11 8.99 -11.07
C ALA A 141 3.37 8.14 -11.33
N GLN A 142 4.44 8.35 -10.58
CA GLN A 142 5.75 7.77 -10.82
C GLN A 142 6.16 6.84 -9.67
N TYR A 143 6.86 5.76 -10.06
CA TYR A 143 7.50 4.87 -9.10
C TYR A 143 8.83 5.45 -8.61
N GLN A 144 9.11 5.29 -7.32
CA GLN A 144 10.37 5.64 -6.69
C GLN A 144 11.08 4.36 -6.24
N LYS A 145 12.39 4.29 -6.44
CA LYS A 145 13.20 3.16 -5.94
C LYS A 145 13.31 3.26 -4.42
N VAL A 146 12.79 2.23 -3.72
CA VAL A 146 12.78 2.16 -2.26
C VAL A 146 13.73 1.11 -1.70
N GLY A 147 14.20 0.18 -2.54
CA GLY A 147 15.11 -0.86 -2.08
C GLY A 147 15.94 -1.52 -3.16
N THR A 148 16.93 -2.30 -2.70
CA THR A 148 17.79 -3.11 -3.55
C THR A 148 18.12 -4.41 -2.83
N VAL A 149 18.01 -5.54 -3.54
CA VAL A 149 18.41 -6.86 -3.04
C VAL A 149 19.48 -7.42 -3.97
N PHE A 150 20.70 -7.67 -3.43
CA PHE A 150 21.85 -8.15 -4.18
C PHE A 150 21.94 -9.67 -4.26
N ASN A 151 21.13 -10.39 -3.49
CA ASN A 151 21.07 -11.85 -3.53
C ASN A 151 20.03 -12.30 -4.56
N GLN A 152 20.47 -13.00 -5.61
CA GLN A 152 19.58 -13.47 -6.69
C GLN A 152 18.56 -14.53 -6.24
N TYR A 153 18.81 -15.21 -5.12
CA TYR A 153 17.94 -16.25 -4.55
C TYR A 153 17.12 -15.74 -3.38
N LYS A 154 17.12 -14.42 -3.13
CA LYS A 154 16.25 -13.79 -2.14
C LYS A 154 15.11 -13.09 -2.87
N TYR A 155 13.91 -13.55 -2.65
CA TYR A 155 12.70 -13.14 -3.33
C TYR A 155 11.70 -12.41 -2.44
N ASP A 156 12.21 -11.76 -1.40
CA ASP A 156 11.41 -10.94 -0.49
C ASP A 156 12.11 -9.62 -0.15
N PHE A 157 11.32 -8.61 0.15
CA PHE A 157 11.78 -7.31 0.63
C PHE A 157 10.74 -6.71 1.57
N LYS A 158 11.17 -6.28 2.76
CA LYS A 158 10.35 -5.54 3.70
C LYS A 158 10.62 -4.04 3.57
N ASP A 159 9.59 -3.28 3.19
CA ASP A 159 9.69 -1.82 3.14
C ASP A 159 9.47 -1.24 4.53
N ASN A 160 10.55 -0.88 5.19
CA ASN A 160 10.57 -0.39 6.56
C ASN A 160 10.93 1.10 6.65
N GLN A 161 10.55 1.90 5.66
CA GLN A 161 10.77 3.35 5.69
C GLN A 161 9.87 4.02 6.72
N ILE A 162 10.25 3.89 8.00
CA ILE A 162 9.51 4.41 9.17
C ILE A 162 9.25 5.91 9.00
N GLY A 163 7.98 6.31 9.20
CA GLY A 163 7.54 7.71 9.13
C GLY A 163 7.13 8.18 7.72
N PHE A 164 7.41 7.40 6.67
CA PHE A 164 6.96 7.71 5.30
C PHE A 164 5.80 6.81 4.86
N ILE A 165 5.72 5.59 5.39
CA ILE A 165 4.65 4.63 5.08
C ILE A 165 3.62 4.68 6.19
N LYS A 166 2.35 4.84 5.80
CA LYS A 166 1.19 4.86 6.67
C LYS A 166 0.19 3.83 6.17
N VAL A 167 0.44 2.58 6.50
CA VAL A 167 -0.38 1.45 6.04
C VAL A 167 -1.82 1.49 6.54
N ASP A 168 -2.08 2.26 7.59
CA ASP A 168 -3.39 2.52 8.18
C ASP A 168 -4.19 3.64 7.47
N GLN A 169 -3.55 4.37 6.55
CA GLN A 169 -4.17 5.49 5.84
C GLN A 169 -4.13 5.34 4.32
N ASP A 170 -3.15 4.59 3.81
CA ASP A 170 -2.83 4.57 2.39
C ASP A 170 -2.52 3.15 1.88
N SER A 171 -2.90 2.88 0.63
CA SER A 171 -2.46 1.72 -0.13
C SER A 171 -1.27 2.09 -1.01
N TYR A 172 -0.26 1.23 -1.04
CA TYR A 172 0.99 1.43 -1.79
C TYR A 172 1.12 0.38 -2.88
N GLU A 173 1.51 0.81 -4.08
CA GLU A 173 1.71 -0.07 -5.23
C GLU A 173 3.20 -0.36 -5.43
N TYR A 174 3.56 -1.64 -5.55
CA TYR A 174 4.93 -2.09 -5.69
C TYR A 174 5.16 -2.82 -7.00
N ARG A 175 6.40 -2.77 -7.48
CA ARG A 175 6.93 -3.60 -8.55
C ARG A 175 8.40 -3.90 -8.30
N VAL A 176 8.90 -4.97 -8.91
CA VAL A 176 10.32 -5.37 -8.86
C VAL A 176 10.89 -5.36 -10.26
N ASP A 177 12.06 -4.76 -10.41
CA ASP A 177 12.84 -4.77 -11.65
C ASP A 177 14.13 -5.57 -11.42
N MET A 178 14.52 -6.37 -12.41
CA MET A 178 15.79 -7.08 -12.39
C MET A 178 16.85 -6.31 -13.17
N LYS A 179 18.05 -6.26 -12.65
CA LYS A 179 19.22 -5.72 -13.35
C LYS A 179 20.22 -6.82 -13.66
N LEU A 180 20.46 -7.05 -14.95
CA LEU A 180 21.48 -7.96 -15.47
C LEU A 180 22.56 -7.17 -16.19
N ASN A 181 23.82 -7.35 -15.81
CA ASN A 181 24.99 -6.78 -16.47
C ASN A 181 24.81 -5.28 -16.85
N ASP A 182 24.38 -4.44 -15.89
CA ASP A 182 24.01 -3.03 -16.03
C ASP A 182 22.83 -2.72 -16.96
N ASP A 183 22.17 -3.71 -17.52
CA ASP A 183 20.96 -3.55 -18.30
C ASP A 183 19.71 -3.97 -17.48
N MET A 184 18.69 -3.11 -17.48
CA MET A 184 17.40 -3.46 -16.88
C MET A 184 16.67 -4.47 -17.77
N GLN A 185 16.09 -5.50 -17.16
CA GLN A 185 15.32 -6.53 -17.89
C GLN A 185 13.85 -6.19 -18.04
N GLY A 186 13.43 -5.09 -17.49
CA GLY A 186 12.03 -4.66 -17.47
C GLY A 186 11.46 -4.69 -16.06
N ALA A 187 10.18 -4.43 -15.95
CA ALA A 187 9.45 -4.44 -14.70
C ALA A 187 8.53 -5.66 -14.61
N THR A 188 8.30 -6.15 -13.40
CA THR A 188 7.18 -7.06 -13.13
C THR A 188 5.82 -6.37 -13.38
N ASN A 189 4.73 -7.13 -13.28
CA ASN A 189 3.43 -6.58 -12.93
C ASN A 189 3.55 -5.78 -11.62
N SER A 190 2.55 -4.95 -11.33
CA SER A 190 2.49 -4.22 -10.05
C SER A 190 1.37 -4.75 -9.18
N ILE A 191 1.61 -4.82 -7.88
CA ILE A 191 0.63 -5.23 -6.87
C ILE A 191 0.51 -4.12 -5.83
N ALA A 192 -0.73 -3.79 -5.44
CA ALA A 192 -1.05 -2.84 -4.39
C ALA A 192 -1.34 -3.56 -3.06
N SER A 193 -0.90 -2.96 -1.95
CA SER A 193 -1.27 -3.43 -0.62
C SER A 193 -2.77 -3.27 -0.36
N VAL A 194 -3.33 -4.12 0.48
CA VAL A 194 -4.73 -3.99 0.92
C VAL A 194 -4.80 -2.95 2.03
N LEU A 195 -5.62 -1.91 1.81
CA LEU A 195 -5.96 -0.92 2.83
C LEU A 195 -7.37 -1.22 3.33
N LEU A 196 -7.49 -1.45 4.64
CA LEU A 196 -8.74 -1.61 5.35
C LEU A 196 -9.09 -0.30 6.06
N GLU A 197 -10.31 0.17 5.87
CA GLU A 197 -10.85 1.40 6.45
C GLU A 197 -12.21 1.13 7.11
N ARG A 198 -12.58 2.00 8.06
CA ARG A 198 -13.97 2.07 8.50
C ARG A 198 -14.75 2.91 7.50
N SER A 199 -15.88 2.40 7.04
CA SER A 199 -16.82 3.19 6.28
C SER A 199 -17.36 4.34 7.17
N ASN A 200 -17.21 5.58 6.72
CA ASN A 200 -17.67 6.76 7.44
C ASN A 200 -19.19 6.78 7.58
N GLY A 201 -19.67 6.25 8.65
CA GLY A 201 -21.04 6.35 9.10
C GLY A 201 -21.09 5.93 10.56
N MET A 202 -21.25 6.89 11.49
CA MET A 202 -21.74 6.54 12.82
C MET A 202 -23.10 5.89 12.63
N VAL A 203 -23.15 4.56 12.67
CA VAL A 203 -24.44 3.88 12.78
C VAL A 203 -24.90 4.11 14.23
N PRO A 204 -26.11 4.62 14.45
CA PRO A 204 -26.64 4.72 15.79
C PRO A 204 -26.53 3.34 16.46
N ILE A 205 -25.99 3.29 17.67
CA ILE A 205 -25.99 2.08 18.50
C ILE A 205 -27.46 1.77 18.76
N ILE A 206 -27.98 0.77 18.05
CA ILE A 206 -29.42 0.36 18.20
C ILE A 206 -29.55 -0.55 19.41
N ASP A 207 -28.49 -1.24 19.77
CA ASP A 207 -28.38 -2.14 20.90
C ASP A 207 -27.11 -1.81 21.67
N PRO A 208 -27.17 -1.46 22.96
CA PRO A 208 -25.99 -1.12 23.74
C PRO A 208 -25.00 -2.30 23.91
N ASP A 209 -25.48 -3.52 23.67
CA ASP A 209 -24.66 -4.74 23.81
C ASP A 209 -23.99 -5.15 22.49
N THR A 210 -24.33 -4.51 21.35
CA THR A 210 -23.74 -4.82 20.05
C THR A 210 -23.15 -3.59 19.39
N ILE A 211 -21.89 -3.71 18.95
CA ILE A 211 -21.16 -2.65 18.25
C ILE A 211 -21.15 -2.95 16.75
N PRO A 212 -21.84 -2.12 15.92
CA PRO A 212 -21.74 -2.27 14.48
C PRO A 212 -20.40 -1.73 13.97
N VAL A 213 -19.71 -2.51 13.15
CA VAL A 213 -18.48 -2.10 12.47
C VAL A 213 -18.69 -2.29 10.97
N ASP A 214 -18.64 -1.17 10.24
CA ASP A 214 -18.68 -1.16 8.79
C ASP A 214 -17.26 -1.05 8.25
N LEU A 215 -16.88 -2.04 7.45
CA LEU A 215 -15.57 -2.17 6.87
C LEU A 215 -15.64 -1.92 5.37
N ILE A 216 -14.61 -1.29 4.82
CA ILE A 216 -14.37 -1.12 3.38
C ILE A 216 -12.88 -1.31 3.10
N TRP A 217 -12.55 -1.89 1.95
CA TRP A 217 -11.17 -2.05 1.52
C TRP A 217 -11.03 -1.94 0.00
N ASN A 218 -9.81 -1.72 -0.49
CA ASN A 218 -9.53 -1.76 -1.92
C ASN A 218 -9.42 -3.21 -2.41
N GLN A 219 -9.86 -3.47 -3.63
CA GLN A 219 -9.69 -4.77 -4.24
C GLN A 219 -8.19 -5.10 -4.40
N TYR A 220 -7.78 -6.29 -3.93
CA TYR A 220 -6.44 -6.79 -4.13
C TYR A 220 -6.23 -7.21 -5.60
N ASN A 221 -5.06 -6.93 -6.16
CA ASN A 221 -4.75 -7.16 -7.57
C ASN A 221 -3.56 -8.11 -7.80
N GLY A 222 -3.07 -8.79 -6.75
CA GLY A 222 -1.97 -9.75 -6.86
C GLY A 222 -2.35 -11.02 -7.60
N TRP A 223 -3.61 -11.45 -7.42
CA TRP A 223 -4.19 -12.62 -8.09
C TRP A 223 -5.69 -12.42 -8.33
N ALA A 224 -6.32 -13.41 -8.98
CA ALA A 224 -7.77 -13.45 -9.10
C ALA A 224 -8.37 -13.85 -7.74
N VAL A 225 -8.82 -12.86 -6.97
CA VAL A 225 -9.36 -13.07 -5.62
C VAL A 225 -10.72 -13.73 -5.70
N ASP A 226 -10.86 -14.88 -5.03
CA ASP A 226 -12.16 -15.55 -4.87
C ASP A 226 -12.94 -14.98 -3.67
N SER A 227 -12.22 -14.70 -2.58
CA SER A 227 -12.84 -14.21 -1.34
C SER A 227 -11.84 -13.52 -0.42
N TYR A 228 -12.41 -12.72 0.50
CA TYR A 228 -11.70 -12.12 1.62
C TYR A 228 -12.20 -12.71 2.94
N THR A 229 -11.28 -13.00 3.86
CA THR A 229 -11.62 -13.42 5.21
C THR A 229 -11.43 -12.24 6.17
N VAL A 230 -12.50 -11.85 6.86
CA VAL A 230 -12.46 -10.88 7.95
C VAL A 230 -12.22 -11.63 9.26
N PHE A 231 -11.24 -11.20 10.03
CA PHE A 231 -10.90 -11.86 11.30
C PHE A 231 -10.55 -10.84 12.37
N LEU A 232 -10.76 -11.26 13.64
CA LEU A 232 -10.44 -10.50 14.83
C LEU A 232 -9.24 -11.12 15.55
N GLN A 233 -8.49 -10.27 16.22
CA GLN A 233 -7.47 -10.67 17.19
C GLN A 233 -7.66 -9.90 18.48
N GLU A 234 -7.44 -10.55 19.62
CA GLU A 234 -7.43 -9.94 20.95
C GLU A 234 -6.00 -9.72 21.40
N LYS A 235 -5.77 -8.64 22.14
CA LYS A 235 -4.48 -8.36 22.73
C LYS A 235 -4.41 -8.90 24.14
N ILE A 236 -3.66 -9.97 24.34
CA ILE A 236 -3.46 -10.62 25.64
C ILE A 236 -1.99 -10.47 26.06
N GLY A 237 -1.76 -9.84 27.21
CA GLY A 237 -0.39 -9.65 27.72
C GLY A 237 0.52 -8.84 26.79
N GLY A 238 -0.04 -7.92 26.00
CA GLY A 238 0.68 -7.09 25.04
C GLY A 238 0.89 -7.72 23.66
N THR A 239 0.45 -8.97 23.45
CA THR A 239 0.59 -9.70 22.18
C THR A 239 -0.78 -9.95 21.55
N TRP A 240 -0.86 -9.76 20.23
CA TRP A 240 -2.06 -10.07 19.45
C TRP A 240 -2.22 -11.58 19.33
N MET A 241 -3.35 -12.13 19.79
CA MET A 241 -3.62 -13.55 19.90
C MET A 241 -4.91 -13.93 19.20
N GLY A 242 -4.93 -15.16 18.68
CA GLY A 242 -6.09 -15.74 18.02
C GLY A 242 -6.34 -15.15 16.62
N GLU A 243 -7.03 -15.90 15.81
CA GLU A 243 -7.69 -15.43 14.58
C GLU A 243 -9.12 -15.93 14.68
N TRP A 244 -10.01 -15.09 15.17
CA TRP A 244 -11.41 -15.46 15.23
C TRP A 244 -12.12 -15.05 13.95
N ILE A 245 -12.44 -16.03 13.13
CA ILE A 245 -13.36 -15.85 12.01
C ILE A 245 -14.73 -15.64 12.66
N HIS A 246 -15.31 -14.47 12.46
CA HIS A 246 -16.53 -14.09 13.15
C HIS A 246 -17.72 -14.92 12.64
N ASP A 247 -18.11 -15.95 13.42
CA ASP A 247 -19.27 -16.82 13.14
C ASP A 247 -20.56 -16.41 13.87
N HIS A 248 -20.48 -15.40 14.70
CA HIS A 248 -21.56 -15.05 15.61
C HIS A 248 -22.21 -13.73 15.23
N VAL A 249 -23.21 -13.76 14.48
CA VAL A 249 -24.40 -12.93 14.35
C VAL A 249 -24.93 -13.00 12.92
N ALA A 250 -26.22 -12.90 12.70
CA ALA A 250 -26.93 -12.90 11.42
C ALA A 250 -26.40 -11.81 10.45
N SER A 251 -25.27 -12.04 9.88
CA SER A 251 -24.46 -11.12 9.11
C SER A 251 -24.09 -11.72 7.76
N PRO A 252 -23.75 -10.89 6.76
CA PRO A 252 -23.35 -11.35 5.43
C PRO A 252 -22.25 -12.40 5.52
N GLN A 253 -22.19 -13.28 4.54
CA GLN A 253 -21.30 -14.43 4.50
C GLN A 253 -19.83 -14.02 4.75
N ASN A 254 -19.18 -14.66 5.70
CA ASN A 254 -17.73 -14.65 5.85
C ASN A 254 -17.21 -16.06 5.47
N PRO A 255 -16.36 -16.22 4.45
CA PRO A 255 -15.66 -15.16 3.72
C PRO A 255 -16.55 -14.29 2.81
N VAL A 256 -16.15 -13.04 2.63
CA VAL A 256 -16.78 -12.10 1.69
C VAL A 256 -16.35 -12.44 0.28
N LEU A 257 -17.28 -12.82 -0.58
CA LEU A 257 -16.98 -13.22 -1.96
C LEU A 257 -16.61 -12.02 -2.81
N ALA A 258 -15.56 -12.14 -3.61
CA ALA A 258 -15.21 -11.13 -4.60
C ALA A 258 -16.33 -10.98 -5.65
N PRO A 259 -16.59 -9.76 -6.20
CA PRO A 259 -15.78 -8.56 -6.05
C PRO A 259 -16.14 -7.66 -4.86
N ASP A 260 -16.95 -8.13 -3.91
CA ASP A 260 -17.35 -7.30 -2.78
C ASP A 260 -16.14 -6.93 -1.91
N THR A 261 -16.09 -5.67 -1.52
CA THR A 261 -15.04 -5.08 -0.69
C THR A 261 -15.61 -4.29 0.47
N THR A 262 -16.79 -4.71 0.94
CA THR A 262 -17.47 -4.11 2.09
C THR A 262 -18.04 -5.21 2.98
N TYR A 263 -18.01 -4.99 4.29
CA TYR A 263 -18.55 -5.93 5.25
C TYR A 263 -19.08 -5.19 6.47
N ARG A 264 -20.30 -5.54 6.90
CA ARG A 264 -20.86 -5.08 8.16
C ARG A 264 -20.85 -6.23 9.15
N MET A 265 -20.25 -5.99 10.31
CA MET A 265 -20.26 -6.93 11.42
C MET A 265 -20.85 -6.29 12.66
N PHE A 266 -21.39 -7.11 13.53
CA PHE A 266 -21.88 -6.72 14.85
C PHE A 266 -21.04 -7.46 15.88
N LEU A 267 -20.47 -6.74 16.84
CA LEU A 267 -19.55 -7.28 17.82
C LEU A 267 -20.19 -7.33 19.20
N GLU A 268 -20.20 -8.52 19.80
CA GLU A 268 -20.47 -8.74 21.22
C GLU A 268 -19.15 -9.18 21.85
N LEU A 269 -18.34 -8.25 22.31
CA LEU A 269 -17.01 -8.51 22.84
C LEU A 269 -16.93 -8.13 24.31
N ALA A 270 -16.22 -8.92 25.08
CA ALA A 270 -15.83 -8.55 26.45
C ALA A 270 -14.92 -7.29 26.40
N PRO A 271 -14.84 -6.53 27.51
CA PRO A 271 -13.90 -5.43 27.60
C PRO A 271 -12.47 -5.89 27.30
N GLY A 272 -11.78 -5.15 26.43
CA GLY A 272 -10.45 -5.51 25.98
C GLY A 272 -9.99 -4.73 24.77
N GLU A 273 -8.75 -4.95 24.36
CA GLU A 273 -8.20 -4.43 23.11
C GLU A 273 -8.31 -5.49 22.04
N TYR A 274 -8.93 -5.15 20.95
CA TYR A 274 -9.12 -6.00 19.77
C TYR A 274 -8.60 -5.28 18.52
N ARG A 275 -8.38 -6.05 17.45
CA ARG A 275 -8.22 -5.50 16.11
C ARG A 275 -8.92 -6.35 15.08
N VAL A 276 -9.45 -5.72 14.06
CA VAL A 276 -10.03 -6.40 12.89
C VAL A 276 -9.13 -6.23 11.70
N CYS A 277 -8.88 -7.32 11.00
CA CYS A 277 -8.02 -7.36 9.81
C CYS A 277 -8.69 -8.18 8.72
N ILE A 278 -8.19 -8.06 7.50
CA ILE A 278 -8.64 -8.82 6.35
C ILE A 278 -7.46 -9.57 5.75
N ARG A 279 -7.72 -10.76 5.23
CA ARG A 279 -6.77 -11.49 4.41
C ARG A 279 -7.43 -12.07 3.16
N THR A 280 -6.64 -12.27 2.12
CA THR A 280 -6.97 -13.10 0.98
C THR A 280 -5.80 -14.01 0.67
N THR A 281 -6.09 -15.24 0.24
CA THR A 281 -5.08 -16.25 -0.10
C THR A 281 -5.18 -16.57 -1.58
N ASP A 282 -4.04 -16.74 -2.24
CA ASP A 282 -4.01 -17.12 -3.65
C ASP A 282 -4.71 -18.49 -3.83
N PRO A 283 -5.76 -18.58 -4.64
CA PRO A 283 -6.49 -19.84 -4.85
C PRO A 283 -5.67 -20.88 -5.63
N VAL A 284 -4.61 -20.49 -6.33
CA VAL A 284 -3.73 -21.37 -7.11
C VAL A 284 -2.50 -21.77 -6.31
N ASP A 285 -1.86 -20.80 -5.64
CA ASP A 285 -0.69 -21.04 -4.79
C ASP A 285 -0.95 -20.59 -3.36
N THR A 286 -1.47 -21.49 -2.55
CA THR A 286 -1.90 -21.21 -1.17
C THR A 286 -0.78 -20.83 -0.20
N GLN A 287 0.48 -20.83 -0.63
CA GLN A 287 1.59 -20.30 0.18
C GLN A 287 1.53 -18.77 0.30
N TYR A 288 0.92 -18.08 -0.68
CA TYR A 288 0.81 -16.63 -0.66
C TYR A 288 -0.51 -16.17 -0.02
N THR A 289 -0.39 -15.31 0.95
CA THR A 289 -1.53 -14.69 1.65
C THR A 289 -1.23 -13.20 1.83
N ALA A 290 -2.13 -12.36 1.33
CA ALA A 290 -2.07 -10.91 1.52
C ALA A 290 -2.93 -10.52 2.71
N TYR A 291 -2.32 -9.83 3.67
CA TYR A 291 -2.96 -9.22 4.82
C TYR A 291 -3.08 -7.72 4.62
N SER A 292 -4.19 -7.14 5.13
CA SER A 292 -4.36 -5.69 5.25
C SER A 292 -3.65 -5.14 6.49
N ASN A 293 -3.65 -3.81 6.63
CA ASN A 293 -3.56 -3.18 7.95
C ASN A 293 -4.73 -3.65 8.83
N CYS A 294 -4.59 -3.47 10.13
CA CYS A 294 -5.64 -3.81 11.09
C CYS A 294 -6.24 -2.54 11.70
N LEU A 295 -7.54 -2.56 11.94
CA LEU A 295 -8.25 -1.46 12.62
C LEU A 295 -8.41 -1.79 14.10
N PRO A 296 -7.96 -0.93 15.02
CA PRO A 296 -8.10 -1.16 16.44
C PRO A 296 -9.59 -1.01 16.86
N ILE A 297 -10.00 -1.90 17.78
CA ILE A 297 -11.31 -1.88 18.44
C ILE A 297 -11.02 -1.98 19.92
N ILE A 298 -11.36 -0.96 20.68
CA ILE A 298 -11.20 -0.92 22.12
C ILE A 298 -12.58 -1.01 22.75
N ILE A 299 -12.82 -2.10 23.47
CA ILE A 299 -14.02 -2.30 24.24
C ILE A 299 -13.66 -2.01 25.69
N ASN A 300 -14.12 -0.89 26.15
CA ASN A 300 -13.89 -0.51 27.54
C ASN A 300 -14.82 -1.28 28.46
N THR A 301 -14.38 -1.54 29.68
CA THR A 301 -15.31 -1.96 30.75
C THR A 301 -16.35 -0.85 30.87
N PRO A 302 -17.67 -1.16 30.72
CA PRO A 302 -18.65 -0.18 31.12
C PRO A 302 -18.31 0.24 32.56
N PRO A 303 -18.37 1.52 32.91
CA PRO A 303 -18.21 1.91 34.30
C PRO A 303 -19.23 1.12 35.10
N TYR A 304 -18.71 0.21 35.95
CA TYR A 304 -19.53 -0.67 36.75
C TYR A 304 -20.10 0.14 37.93
N PRO A 305 -21.35 -0.06 38.32
CA PRO A 305 -22.32 -1.05 37.83
C PRO A 305 -23.50 -0.50 37.01
N ASP A 306 -23.59 0.79 36.73
CA ASP A 306 -24.81 1.36 36.22
C ASP A 306 -24.57 2.16 34.94
N THR A 307 -25.09 1.68 33.83
CA THR A 307 -25.13 2.36 32.54
C THR A 307 -25.71 3.76 32.73
N VAL A 308 -25.04 4.78 32.18
CA VAL A 308 -25.61 6.12 32.14
C VAL A 308 -26.95 6.06 31.39
N VAL A 309 -28.04 6.38 32.07
CA VAL A 309 -29.39 6.39 31.48
C VAL A 309 -29.76 7.81 31.11
N VAL A 310 -29.92 8.06 29.83
CA VAL A 310 -30.24 9.36 29.29
C VAL A 310 -31.72 9.44 28.96
N PRO A 311 -32.43 10.55 29.35
CA PRO A 311 -33.86 10.66 29.07
C PRO A 311 -34.12 10.85 27.57
N ASN A 312 -35.15 10.24 27.06
CA ASN A 312 -35.60 10.36 25.67
C ASN A 312 -36.65 11.47 25.46
N PHE A 313 -37.16 12.05 26.53
CA PHE A 313 -38.06 13.23 26.48
C PHE A 313 -37.93 14.09 27.73
N ILE A 314 -38.26 15.37 27.60
CA ILE A 314 -38.45 16.32 28.70
C ILE A 314 -39.76 17.10 28.51
N THR A 315 -40.36 17.51 29.64
CA THR A 315 -41.58 18.31 29.67
C THR A 315 -41.38 19.56 30.55
N PRO A 316 -40.64 20.58 30.02
CA PRO A 316 -40.23 21.74 30.85
C PRO A 316 -41.38 22.72 31.11
N ASN A 317 -42.40 22.27 31.86
CA ASN A 317 -43.63 22.99 32.20
C ASN A 317 -43.60 23.54 33.65
N GLY A 318 -42.62 23.17 34.48
CA GLY A 318 -42.43 23.63 35.85
C GLY A 318 -43.21 22.86 36.91
N ASP A 319 -43.66 21.64 36.58
CA ASP A 319 -44.38 20.77 37.52
C ASP A 319 -43.45 19.85 38.34
N ASN A 320 -42.15 19.96 38.14
CA ASN A 320 -41.06 19.15 38.71
C ASN A 320 -41.05 17.68 38.24
N VAL A 321 -41.72 17.36 37.14
CA VAL A 321 -41.69 16.03 36.54
C VAL A 321 -41.10 16.14 35.13
N ASN A 322 -39.98 15.53 34.89
CA ASN A 322 -39.23 15.56 33.59
C ASN A 322 -38.97 16.99 33.07
N ASP A 323 -38.92 17.99 33.94
CA ASP A 323 -38.64 19.39 33.59
C ASP A 323 -37.21 19.62 32.99
N GLY A 324 -36.31 18.68 33.23
CA GLY A 324 -34.95 18.80 32.80
C GLY A 324 -34.37 17.48 32.29
N PHE A 325 -33.27 17.58 31.56
CA PHE A 325 -32.54 16.47 31.02
C PHE A 325 -31.70 15.83 32.13
N ILE A 326 -32.33 15.00 32.96
CA ILE A 326 -31.68 14.32 34.09
C ILE A 326 -31.08 13.02 33.63
N ILE A 327 -29.77 12.91 33.77
CA ILE A 327 -29.01 11.73 33.37
C ILE A 327 -28.77 10.88 34.64
N GLN A 328 -29.25 9.65 34.65
CA GLN A 328 -28.98 8.77 35.78
C GLN A 328 -27.51 8.24 35.73
N ASN A 329 -26.90 8.05 36.88
CA ASN A 329 -25.55 7.54 37.05
C ASN A 329 -24.45 8.42 36.43
N ILE A 330 -24.70 9.72 36.23
CA ILE A 330 -23.70 10.66 35.71
C ILE A 330 -22.64 10.99 36.78
N ASP A 331 -22.98 10.82 38.05
CA ASP A 331 -22.13 11.16 39.19
C ASP A 331 -20.84 10.30 39.24
N ASP A 332 -20.81 9.16 38.55
CA ASP A 332 -19.65 8.29 38.39
C ASP A 332 -18.60 8.89 37.42
N TYR A 333 -18.94 9.99 36.71
CA TYR A 333 -18.11 10.69 35.73
C TYR A 333 -17.80 12.13 36.14
N GLU A 334 -17.39 12.31 37.39
CA GLU A 334 -17.41 13.59 38.08
C GLU A 334 -16.63 14.76 37.47
N ASP A 335 -15.67 14.53 36.54
CA ASP A 335 -14.78 15.66 36.27
C ASP A 335 -14.88 16.30 34.88
N LEU A 336 -15.49 15.70 33.85
CA LEU A 336 -15.44 16.28 32.49
C LEU A 336 -16.63 15.92 31.57
N SER A 337 -17.84 15.74 32.07
CA SER A 337 -18.99 15.44 31.21
C SER A 337 -19.50 16.69 30.50
N GLN A 338 -19.63 16.65 29.19
CA GLN A 338 -20.16 17.75 28.40
C GLN A 338 -21.38 17.30 27.59
N LEU A 339 -22.51 18.00 27.76
CA LEU A 339 -23.70 17.79 26.96
C LEU A 339 -23.84 18.86 25.88
N THR A 340 -24.01 18.41 24.63
CA THR A 340 -24.28 19.30 23.48
C THR A 340 -25.60 18.89 22.83
N ILE A 341 -26.46 19.88 22.56
CA ILE A 341 -27.78 19.68 21.93
C ILE A 341 -27.79 20.32 20.54
N TYR A 342 -28.36 19.60 19.58
CA TYR A 342 -28.49 20.01 18.19
C TYR A 342 -29.94 20.01 17.73
N ASN A 343 -30.29 20.90 16.82
CA ASN A 343 -31.57 20.88 16.13
C ASN A 343 -31.56 19.80 15.01
N ARG A 344 -32.70 19.61 14.34
CA ARG A 344 -32.88 18.66 13.23
C ARG A 344 -31.98 18.92 12.00
N TRP A 345 -31.40 20.09 11.90
CA TRP A 345 -30.48 20.46 10.80
C TRP A 345 -29.01 20.28 11.17
N GLY A 346 -28.72 19.84 12.42
CA GLY A 346 -27.37 19.65 12.91
C GLY A 346 -26.75 20.91 13.51
N ASP A 347 -27.50 22.02 13.64
CA ASP A 347 -26.97 23.22 14.29
C ASP A 347 -27.00 23.05 15.81
N ARG A 348 -25.89 23.38 16.46
CA ARG A 348 -25.81 23.39 17.92
C ARG A 348 -26.69 24.48 18.50
N VAL A 349 -27.66 24.08 19.33
CA VAL A 349 -28.58 25.01 19.98
C VAL A 349 -28.22 25.27 21.43
N TRP A 350 -27.56 24.31 22.09
CA TRP A 350 -27.15 24.45 23.49
C TRP A 350 -25.92 23.57 23.76
N GLN A 351 -25.12 23.97 24.73
CA GLN A 351 -23.96 23.20 25.23
C GLN A 351 -23.71 23.59 26.69
N SER A 352 -23.38 22.63 27.56
CA SER A 352 -22.94 22.92 28.92
C SER A 352 -21.64 23.72 28.90
N GLU A 353 -21.54 24.75 29.75
CA GLU A 353 -20.31 25.61 29.82
C GLU A 353 -19.14 24.87 30.48
N TYR A 354 -19.44 23.99 31.42
CA TYR A 354 -18.53 23.13 32.16
C TYR A 354 -19.12 21.72 32.26
N LEU A 355 -18.81 21.05 33.35
CA LEU A 355 -19.40 19.77 33.69
C LEU A 355 -20.92 19.82 33.62
N TYR A 356 -21.50 18.83 32.95
CA TYR A 356 -22.94 18.64 33.01
C TYR A 356 -23.30 17.92 34.31
N ASP A 357 -24.09 18.58 35.16
CA ASP A 357 -24.59 18.01 36.40
C ASP A 357 -26.13 18.04 36.45
N ASN A 358 -26.71 17.12 37.19
CA ASN A 358 -28.17 17.05 37.37
C ASN A 358 -28.74 18.14 38.30
N ALA A 359 -27.89 18.91 38.99
CA ALA A 359 -28.32 20.04 39.79
C ALA A 359 -28.76 21.23 38.91
N ASN A 360 -28.17 21.35 37.72
CA ASN A 360 -28.48 22.38 36.72
C ASN A 360 -28.80 21.76 35.34
N PRO A 361 -29.85 20.94 35.22
CA PRO A 361 -30.12 20.20 34.00
C PRO A 361 -30.56 21.12 32.86
N TRP A 362 -30.27 20.74 31.62
CA TRP A 362 -30.83 21.42 30.47
C TRP A 362 -32.36 21.30 30.45
N ARG A 363 -33.05 22.44 30.27
CA ARG A 363 -34.52 22.57 30.36
C ARG A 363 -35.16 23.01 29.04
N GLY A 364 -34.64 22.51 27.90
CA GLY A 364 -35.21 22.81 26.58
C GLY A 364 -35.01 24.25 26.13
N THR A 365 -33.89 24.90 26.49
CA THR A 365 -33.56 26.27 26.08
C THR A 365 -32.36 26.28 25.15
N ASN A 366 -32.25 27.34 24.34
CA ASN A 366 -31.00 27.61 23.63
C ASN A 366 -29.95 28.22 24.58
N GLN A 367 -28.73 28.46 24.06
CA GLN A 367 -27.60 29.00 24.84
C GLN A 367 -27.92 30.34 25.51
N ASN A 368 -28.85 31.13 24.98
CA ASN A 368 -29.30 32.41 25.54
C ASN A 368 -30.45 32.28 26.53
N GLY A 369 -30.86 31.08 26.89
CA GLY A 369 -31.97 30.83 27.80
C GLY A 369 -33.37 30.95 27.17
N THR A 370 -33.45 31.13 25.83
CA THR A 370 -34.74 31.17 25.13
C THR A 370 -35.31 29.74 24.95
N LYS A 371 -36.57 29.54 25.28
CA LYS A 371 -37.29 28.24 25.14
C LYS A 371 -37.27 27.79 23.68
N LEU A 372 -36.90 26.55 23.48
CA LEU A 372 -36.91 25.88 22.16
C LEU A 372 -38.34 25.38 21.85
N ALA A 373 -38.65 25.19 20.58
CA ALA A 373 -39.92 24.66 20.15
C ALA A 373 -40.05 23.16 20.47
N ASP A 374 -41.28 22.70 20.65
CA ASP A 374 -41.57 21.26 20.75
C ASP A 374 -41.03 20.50 19.54
N GLY A 375 -40.47 19.37 19.81
CA GLY A 375 -39.89 18.55 18.74
C GLY A 375 -38.72 17.69 19.17
N VAL A 376 -38.15 16.99 18.21
CA VAL A 376 -37.00 16.11 18.42
C VAL A 376 -35.68 16.87 18.21
N TYR A 377 -34.80 16.74 19.18
CA TYR A 377 -33.45 17.28 19.19
C TYR A 377 -32.45 16.11 19.29
N MET A 378 -31.25 16.27 18.70
CA MET A 378 -30.17 15.34 18.88
C MET A 378 -29.27 15.82 20.01
N TYR A 379 -28.63 14.89 20.70
CA TYR A 379 -27.62 15.21 21.69
C TYR A 379 -26.35 14.38 21.51
N THR A 380 -25.23 14.96 21.94
CA THR A 380 -23.98 14.29 22.23
C THR A 380 -23.64 14.54 23.69
N LEU A 381 -23.45 13.47 24.44
CA LEU A 381 -22.96 13.49 25.81
C LEU A 381 -21.53 12.93 25.79
N GLU A 382 -20.57 13.80 26.05
CA GLU A 382 -19.16 13.41 26.22
C GLU A 382 -18.92 13.16 27.70
N LEU A 383 -18.46 11.95 28.03
CA LEU A 383 -18.18 11.50 29.39
C LEU A 383 -16.68 11.22 29.48
N VAL A 384 -16.01 11.78 30.47
CA VAL A 384 -14.60 11.50 30.74
C VAL A 384 -14.50 10.86 32.11
N ASN A 385 -13.86 9.70 32.18
CA ASN A 385 -13.57 9.06 33.43
C ASN A 385 -12.18 9.50 33.90
N ALA A 386 -12.12 10.21 35.01
CA ALA A 386 -10.88 10.71 35.59
C ALA A 386 -9.88 9.63 36.03
N SER A 387 -10.35 8.38 36.22
CA SER A 387 -9.47 7.26 36.62
C SER A 387 -8.75 6.59 35.46
N ASP A 388 -9.25 6.69 34.22
CA ASP A 388 -8.80 5.87 33.10
C ASP A 388 -8.32 6.66 31.88
N ASP A 389 -8.42 8.00 31.88
CA ASP A 389 -8.09 8.90 30.75
C ASP A 389 -8.92 8.60 29.46
N TYR A 390 -10.10 7.98 29.59
CA TYR A 390 -10.95 7.63 28.46
C TYR A 390 -12.12 8.60 28.28
N GLU A 391 -12.35 8.99 27.01
CA GLU A 391 -13.49 9.77 26.58
C GLU A 391 -14.58 8.85 26.03
N TYR A 392 -15.79 8.96 26.56
CA TYR A 392 -16.96 8.24 26.04
C TYR A 392 -17.91 9.23 25.39
N SER A 393 -18.52 8.86 24.27
CA SER A 393 -19.55 9.66 23.63
C SER A 393 -20.85 8.87 23.54
N VAL A 394 -21.89 9.39 24.19
CA VAL A 394 -23.24 8.87 24.09
C VAL A 394 -24.05 9.81 23.20
N ASN A 395 -24.57 9.29 22.09
CA ASN A 395 -25.36 10.05 21.15
C ASN A 395 -26.79 9.55 21.13
N GLY A 396 -27.76 10.46 21.00
CA GLY A 396 -29.16 10.08 20.96
C GLY A 396 -30.10 11.22 20.59
N THR A 397 -31.38 10.99 20.84
CA THR A 397 -32.42 12.00 20.62
C THR A 397 -33.21 12.24 21.90
N VAL A 398 -33.62 13.50 22.10
CA VAL A 398 -34.50 13.91 23.15
C VAL A 398 -35.67 14.67 22.53
N THR A 399 -36.86 14.39 22.99
CA THR A 399 -38.07 15.11 22.55
C THR A 399 -38.47 16.16 23.60
N ILE A 400 -38.62 17.41 23.19
CA ILE A 400 -39.24 18.46 24.01
C ILE A 400 -40.72 18.38 23.75
N MET A 401 -41.54 18.24 24.82
CA MET A 401 -42.97 18.28 24.78
C MET A 401 -43.46 19.27 25.84
N ASP A 402 -44.13 20.35 25.42
CA ASP A 402 -44.77 21.27 26.35
C ASP A 402 -46.13 20.69 26.68
N ALA A 403 -46.24 19.92 27.75
CA ALA A 403 -47.51 19.45 28.24
C ALA A 403 -48.31 20.65 28.78
N GLN A 404 -49.34 21.02 28.02
CA GLN A 404 -50.31 22.06 28.48
C GLN A 404 -51.15 21.52 29.62
#